data_2082ee0db8d2604b6501e18b33d1e936
#
_entry.id   2082ee0db8d2604b6501e18b33d1e936
#
_cell.length_a   1.000
_cell.length_b   1.000
_cell.length_c   1.000
_cell.angle_alpha   90.00
_cell.angle_beta   90.00
_cell.angle_gamma   90.00
#
_symmetry.space_group_name_H-M   'P 1'
#
loop_
_entity.id
_entity.type
_entity.pdbx_description
1 polymer ?
#
loop_
_entity_poly.entity_id
_entity_poly.type
_entity_poly.pdbx_seq_one_letter_code
_entity_poly.pdbx_strand_id
1 'polypeptide(L)'
;MNYLDPTEYEDYGVEATTPAAWVTGASAVIDAHCRRATLAVAQYEERVRLTPGRNTMRLTYVPLAALAPATSPIVSAQGRYTLPRRGEWPFDDLSMEVALMFGLPGTWNAINTAGIDLDANTGELMLPLNPLGLWFSEVDIVYTAGLATIPDAVKVACAQIVRNAQTTPGLNVKAGHLDRMHLQYFADSLIDETTRSLLAPYVAEKVG
;
A
#
# COMPACT_ATOMS: atom_id res chain seq x y z
N MET A 1 13.44 -1.32 -6.64
CA MET A 1 14.39 -0.62 -5.75
C MET A 1 15.10 -1.65 -4.89
N ASN A 2 16.40 -1.50 -4.56
CA ASN A 2 17.06 -2.41 -3.64
C ASN A 2 16.87 -1.90 -2.21
N TYR A 3 16.50 -2.80 -1.29
CA TYR A 3 16.30 -2.45 0.11
C TYR A 3 17.57 -2.51 0.95
N LEU A 4 18.64 -3.09 0.39
CA LEU A 4 19.96 -3.15 0.99
C LEU A 4 20.96 -2.55 0.00
N ASP A 5 21.75 -1.58 0.46
CA ASP A 5 22.80 -0.97 -0.34
C ASP A 5 24.05 -1.88 -0.33
N PRO A 6 24.83 -1.95 -1.41
CA PRO A 6 26.07 -2.72 -1.43
C PRO A 6 27.08 -2.36 -0.33
N THR A 7 27.07 -1.12 0.14
CA THR A 7 27.92 -0.65 1.24
C THR A 7 27.52 -1.19 2.60
N GLU A 8 26.28 -1.68 2.73
CA GLU A 8 25.71 -2.19 3.98
C GLU A 8 25.69 -3.73 4.03
N TYR A 9 26.16 -4.45 3.01
CA TYR A 9 26.03 -5.91 2.93
C TYR A 9 26.65 -6.61 4.14
N GLU A 10 27.87 -6.23 4.52
CA GLU A 10 28.60 -6.85 5.62
C GLU A 10 27.92 -6.58 6.98
N ASP A 11 27.32 -5.41 7.17
CA ASP A 11 26.60 -5.03 8.39
C ASP A 11 25.40 -5.94 8.65
N TYR A 12 24.77 -6.43 7.57
CA TYR A 12 23.63 -7.34 7.65
C TYR A 12 23.99 -8.80 7.37
N GLY A 13 25.29 -9.14 7.33
CA GLY A 13 25.81 -10.51 7.19
C GLY A 13 25.59 -11.11 5.80
N VAL A 14 25.61 -10.28 4.77
CA VAL A 14 25.68 -10.66 3.36
C VAL A 14 27.11 -10.45 2.89
N GLU A 15 27.66 -11.37 2.11
CA GLU A 15 29.03 -11.20 1.60
C GLU A 15 29.14 -10.02 0.66
N ALA A 16 30.20 -9.21 0.79
CA ALA A 16 30.45 -8.04 -0.07
C ALA A 16 30.50 -8.39 -1.57
N THR A 17 30.87 -9.63 -1.90
CA THR A 17 30.95 -10.15 -3.27
C THR A 17 29.60 -10.58 -3.85
N THR A 18 28.52 -10.50 -3.05
CA THR A 18 27.19 -10.93 -3.50
C THR A 18 26.70 -10.06 -4.66
N PRO A 19 26.32 -10.66 -5.81
CA PRO A 19 25.79 -9.89 -6.93
C PRO A 19 24.51 -9.13 -6.54
N ALA A 20 24.40 -7.87 -6.95
CA ALA A 20 23.22 -7.02 -6.68
C ALA A 20 21.91 -7.64 -7.19
N ALA A 21 21.95 -8.54 -8.16
CA ALA A 21 20.78 -9.26 -8.65
C ALA A 21 20.05 -10.08 -7.56
N TRP A 22 20.79 -10.63 -6.60
CA TRP A 22 20.20 -11.35 -5.47
C TRP A 22 19.40 -10.43 -4.56
N VAL A 23 19.95 -9.25 -4.27
CA VAL A 23 19.28 -8.24 -3.46
C VAL A 23 18.06 -7.66 -4.19
N THR A 24 18.16 -7.47 -5.51
CA THR A 24 17.02 -7.05 -6.34
C THR A 24 15.90 -8.10 -6.30
N GLY A 25 16.26 -9.38 -6.43
CA GLY A 25 15.31 -10.49 -6.32
C GLY A 25 14.66 -10.57 -4.94
N ALA A 26 15.45 -10.46 -3.86
CA ALA A 26 14.94 -10.44 -2.49
C ALA A 26 14.01 -9.26 -2.24
N SER A 27 14.35 -8.07 -2.75
CA SER A 27 13.50 -6.88 -2.65
C SER A 27 12.15 -7.09 -3.36
N ALA A 28 12.15 -7.70 -4.54
CA ALA A 28 10.92 -8.04 -5.26
C ALA A 28 10.05 -9.06 -4.50
N VAL A 29 10.66 -10.02 -3.82
CA VAL A 29 9.95 -10.99 -2.96
C VAL A 29 9.30 -10.28 -1.77
N ILE A 30 9.98 -9.31 -1.16
CA ILE A 30 9.44 -8.49 -0.08
C ILE A 30 8.24 -7.65 -0.58
N ASP A 31 8.38 -6.99 -1.73
CA ASP A 31 7.30 -6.19 -2.32
C ASP A 31 6.05 -7.04 -2.57
N ALA A 32 6.23 -8.22 -3.15
CA ALA A 32 5.15 -9.16 -3.41
C ALA A 32 4.48 -9.65 -2.11
N HIS A 33 5.28 -9.95 -1.07
CA HIS A 33 4.77 -10.36 0.23
C HIS A 33 3.98 -9.23 0.91
N CYS A 34 4.50 -8.01 0.85
CA CYS A 34 3.85 -6.83 1.42
C CYS A 34 2.67 -6.32 0.57
N ARG A 35 2.38 -6.95 -0.59
CA ARG A 35 1.31 -6.58 -1.52
C ARG A 35 1.40 -5.13 -1.97
N ARG A 36 2.60 -4.65 -2.23
CA ARG A 36 2.91 -3.28 -2.67
C ARG A 36 3.81 -3.31 -3.89
N ALA A 37 3.76 -2.24 -4.67
CA ALA A 37 4.74 -2.06 -5.76
C ALA A 37 6.15 -1.80 -5.22
N THR A 38 6.24 -1.13 -4.07
CA THR A 38 7.46 -0.89 -3.31
C THR A 38 7.11 -0.45 -1.89
N LEU A 39 8.02 -0.67 -0.92
CA LEU A 39 7.89 -0.11 0.43
C LEU A 39 8.37 1.35 0.50
N ALA A 40 9.22 1.80 -0.43
CA ALA A 40 9.61 3.20 -0.54
C ALA A 40 8.42 4.06 -0.97
N VAL A 41 8.55 5.37 -0.79
CA VAL A 41 7.50 6.32 -1.18
C VAL A 41 7.23 6.20 -2.68
N ALA A 42 5.99 5.88 -3.01
CA ALA A 42 5.50 5.76 -4.38
C ALA A 42 4.09 6.36 -4.50
N GLN A 43 3.70 6.67 -5.72
CA GLN A 43 2.36 7.16 -6.02
C GLN A 43 1.42 5.99 -6.26
N TYR A 44 0.24 6.08 -5.67
CA TYR A 44 -0.85 5.11 -5.81
C TYR A 44 -2.12 5.82 -6.24
N GLU A 45 -2.97 5.10 -6.93
CA GLU A 45 -4.30 5.52 -7.33
C GLU A 45 -5.31 4.49 -6.83
N GLU A 46 -6.32 4.95 -6.11
CA GLU A 46 -7.36 4.08 -5.56
C GLU A 46 -8.73 4.68 -5.79
N ARG A 47 -9.65 3.79 -6.16
CA ARG A 47 -11.05 4.09 -6.25
C ARG A 47 -11.79 3.43 -5.11
N VAL A 48 -12.34 4.25 -4.21
CA VAL A 48 -13.02 3.81 -3.00
C VAL A 48 -14.51 4.11 -3.10
N ARG A 49 -15.34 3.14 -2.77
CA ARG A 49 -16.78 3.33 -2.62
C ARG A 49 -17.08 3.73 -1.19
N LEU A 50 -17.88 4.79 -1.03
CA LEU A 50 -18.28 5.29 0.27
C LEU A 50 -19.61 4.69 0.69
N THR A 51 -19.72 4.42 1.99
CA THR A 51 -21.01 4.09 2.59
C THR A 51 -21.89 5.33 2.58
N PRO A 52 -23.16 5.23 2.15
CA PRO A 52 -24.09 6.37 2.17
C PRO A 52 -24.12 7.05 3.54
N GLY A 53 -24.08 8.38 3.53
CA GLY A 53 -24.10 9.20 4.75
C GLY A 53 -22.74 9.30 5.48
N ARG A 54 -21.66 8.75 4.92
CA ARG A 54 -20.32 8.89 5.47
C ARG A 54 -19.43 9.70 4.52
N ASN A 55 -18.61 10.56 5.09
CA ASN A 55 -17.59 11.34 4.40
C ASN A 55 -16.17 10.88 4.76
N THR A 56 -16.04 9.75 5.48
CA THR A 56 -14.76 9.17 5.88
C THR A 56 -14.43 7.95 5.04
N MET A 57 -13.16 7.81 4.68
CA MET A 57 -12.61 6.66 3.97
C MET A 57 -11.24 6.31 4.50
N ARG A 58 -10.78 5.10 4.23
CA ARG A 58 -9.44 4.66 4.57
C ARG A 58 -8.71 4.17 3.32
N LEU A 59 -7.46 4.58 3.17
CA LEU A 59 -6.59 4.17 2.08
C LEU A 59 -5.88 2.85 2.40
N THR A 60 -5.58 2.08 1.35
CA THR A 60 -4.93 0.78 1.48
C THR A 60 -3.44 0.90 1.84
N TYR A 61 -2.75 1.88 1.25
CA TYR A 61 -1.30 2.00 1.42
C TYR A 61 -0.97 3.09 2.44
N VAL A 62 -0.37 2.69 3.54
CA VAL A 62 0.07 3.54 4.64
C VAL A 62 1.51 3.19 5.04
N PRO A 63 2.28 4.09 5.67
CA PRO A 63 1.93 5.47 5.99
C PRO A 63 1.88 6.37 4.76
N LEU A 64 1.09 7.44 4.83
CA LEU A 64 1.08 8.48 3.80
C LEU A 64 2.32 9.35 3.95
N ALA A 65 3.02 9.60 2.86
CA ALA A 65 4.24 10.40 2.86
C ALA A 65 4.27 11.29 1.63
N ALA A 66 4.46 12.59 1.83
CA ALA A 66 4.59 13.52 0.72
C ALA A 66 5.93 13.30 0.00
N LEU A 67 5.89 13.32 -1.32
CA LEU A 67 7.11 13.29 -2.14
C LEU A 67 7.53 14.72 -2.48
N ALA A 68 8.75 15.08 -2.08
CA ALA A 68 9.28 16.42 -2.37
C ALA A 68 9.20 16.76 -3.88
N PRO A 69 8.81 17.96 -4.28
CA PRO A 69 8.62 19.17 -3.45
C PRO A 69 7.20 19.34 -2.85
N ALA A 70 6.32 18.37 -3.01
CA ALA A 70 4.96 18.46 -2.47
C ALA A 70 4.96 18.42 -0.93
N THR A 71 4.05 19.18 -0.32
CA THR A 71 3.86 19.23 1.14
C THR A 71 2.73 18.33 1.61
N SER A 72 1.81 17.96 0.69
CA SER A 72 0.69 17.05 0.96
C SER A 72 0.93 15.70 0.29
N PRO A 73 0.61 14.59 0.93
CA PRO A 73 0.65 13.28 0.30
C PRO A 73 -0.48 13.06 -0.70
N ILE A 74 -1.54 13.88 -0.68
CA ILE A 74 -2.65 13.78 -1.64
C ILE A 74 -2.30 14.63 -2.86
N VAL A 75 -2.22 13.97 -4.02
CA VAL A 75 -1.89 14.60 -5.30
C VAL A 75 -3.15 15.16 -5.95
N SER A 76 -4.19 14.34 -6.04
CA SER A 76 -5.50 14.73 -6.58
C SER A 76 -6.60 13.87 -5.99
N ALA A 77 -7.80 14.42 -5.94
CA ALA A 77 -8.99 13.69 -5.53
C ALA A 77 -10.18 14.11 -6.39
N GLN A 78 -10.99 13.16 -6.80
CA GLN A 78 -12.22 13.36 -7.53
C GLN A 78 -13.33 12.54 -6.89
N GLY A 79 -14.50 13.12 -6.80
CA GLY A 79 -15.66 12.46 -6.21
C GLY A 79 -16.83 12.42 -7.18
N ARG A 80 -17.63 11.39 -7.07
CA ARG A 80 -18.85 11.22 -7.83
C ARG A 80 -20.04 11.12 -6.88
N TYR A 81 -21.06 11.95 -7.11
CA TYR A 81 -22.29 11.91 -6.34
C TYR A 81 -23.26 10.87 -6.90
N THR A 82 -23.98 10.20 -6.01
CA THR A 82 -25.15 9.40 -6.36
C THR A 82 -26.41 10.24 -6.19
N LEU A 83 -27.42 9.94 -7.00
CA LEU A 83 -28.75 10.42 -6.74
C LEU A 83 -29.25 9.84 -5.41
N PRO A 84 -29.74 10.67 -4.46
CA PRO A 84 -30.38 10.16 -3.26
C PRO A 84 -31.56 9.25 -3.66
N ARG A 85 -31.78 8.19 -2.92
CA ARG A 85 -32.95 7.34 -3.12
C ARG A 85 -34.18 8.13 -2.67
N ARG A 86 -35.25 8.12 -3.50
CA ARG A 86 -36.52 8.77 -3.16
C ARG A 86 -37.01 8.33 -1.78
N GLY A 87 -37.29 9.30 -0.92
CA GLY A 87 -37.91 9.08 0.39
C GLY A 87 -36.96 9.09 1.59
N GLU A 88 -35.65 9.28 1.39
CA GLU A 88 -34.71 9.32 2.52
C GLU A 88 -34.55 10.72 3.16
N TRP A 89 -35.01 11.81 2.50
CA TRP A 89 -34.87 13.18 2.99
C TRP A 89 -36.13 14.03 2.72
N PRO A 90 -36.57 14.87 3.66
CA PRO A 90 -37.78 15.71 3.47
C PRO A 90 -37.66 16.80 2.40
N PHE A 91 -36.48 17.02 1.83
CA PHE A 91 -36.21 18.00 0.76
C PHE A 91 -35.68 17.33 -0.51
N ASP A 92 -35.94 16.06 -0.71
CA ASP A 92 -35.37 15.23 -1.80
C ASP A 92 -35.59 15.81 -3.19
N ASP A 93 -36.78 16.40 -3.45
CA ASP A 93 -37.11 16.88 -4.78
C ASP A 93 -36.30 18.12 -5.16
N LEU A 94 -36.12 19.08 -4.26
CA LEU A 94 -35.39 20.32 -4.54
C LEU A 94 -33.89 20.10 -4.64
N SER A 95 -33.31 19.32 -3.70
CA SER A 95 -31.88 19.02 -3.72
C SER A 95 -31.52 18.17 -4.92
N MET A 96 -32.40 17.27 -5.35
CA MET A 96 -32.24 16.48 -6.54
C MET A 96 -32.33 17.31 -7.82
N GLU A 97 -33.29 18.23 -7.94
CA GLU A 97 -33.38 19.13 -9.07
C GLU A 97 -32.16 20.04 -9.19
N VAL A 98 -31.69 20.60 -8.07
CA VAL A 98 -30.45 21.38 -8.03
C VAL A 98 -29.25 20.55 -8.45
N ALA A 99 -29.10 19.33 -7.92
CA ALA A 99 -28.02 18.45 -8.29
C ALA A 99 -28.02 18.08 -9.79
N LEU A 100 -29.20 17.83 -10.36
CA LEU A 100 -29.37 17.56 -11.79
C LEU A 100 -29.03 18.79 -12.63
N MET A 101 -29.46 19.98 -12.23
CA MET A 101 -29.14 21.23 -12.94
C MET A 101 -27.65 21.51 -12.99
N PHE A 102 -26.89 21.14 -11.96
CA PHE A 102 -25.44 21.27 -11.92
C PHE A 102 -24.71 20.04 -12.51
N GLY A 103 -25.42 19.04 -13.01
CA GLY A 103 -24.82 17.83 -13.57
C GLY A 103 -23.99 17.01 -12.58
N LEU A 104 -24.27 17.14 -11.27
CA LEU A 104 -23.46 16.50 -10.22
C LEU A 104 -23.57 14.97 -10.19
N PRO A 105 -24.74 14.35 -10.38
CA PRO A 105 -24.84 12.89 -10.35
C PRO A 105 -24.14 12.24 -11.54
N GLY A 106 -23.32 11.24 -11.24
CA GLY A 106 -22.64 10.42 -12.26
C GLY A 106 -21.40 11.05 -12.90
N THR A 107 -21.15 12.34 -12.73
CA THR A 107 -19.93 13.02 -13.18
C THR A 107 -18.86 13.06 -12.08
N TRP A 108 -17.60 12.99 -12.48
CA TRP A 108 -16.48 13.17 -11.58
C TRP A 108 -16.23 14.65 -11.34
N ASN A 109 -16.23 15.04 -10.09
CA ASN A 109 -16.00 16.42 -9.65
C ASN A 109 -14.71 16.48 -8.85
N ALA A 110 -13.84 17.45 -9.16
CA ALA A 110 -12.61 17.64 -8.43
C ALA A 110 -12.92 18.03 -6.97
N ILE A 111 -12.24 17.39 -6.03
CA ILE A 111 -12.29 17.70 -4.60
C ILE A 111 -11.10 18.58 -4.28
N ASN A 112 -11.33 19.67 -3.55
CA ASN A 112 -10.23 20.50 -3.07
C ASN A 112 -9.43 19.73 -2.02
N THR A 113 -8.21 19.33 -2.38
CA THR A 113 -7.32 18.54 -1.52
C THR A 113 -6.93 19.26 -0.23
N ALA A 114 -6.91 20.60 -0.23
CA ALA A 114 -6.63 21.39 0.98
C ALA A 114 -7.76 21.30 2.04
N GLY A 115 -8.95 20.89 1.64
CA GLY A 115 -10.09 20.69 2.55
C GLY A 115 -10.24 19.26 3.05
N ILE A 116 -9.34 18.35 2.64
CA ILE A 116 -9.35 16.97 3.12
C ILE A 116 -8.54 16.91 4.42
N ASP A 117 -9.20 16.48 5.50
CA ASP A 117 -8.51 16.15 6.74
C ASP A 117 -7.97 14.72 6.65
N LEU A 118 -6.70 14.54 7.03
CA LEU A 118 -6.04 13.26 6.86
C LEU A 118 -5.20 12.87 8.08
N ASP A 119 -5.25 11.60 8.46
CA ASP A 119 -4.28 10.97 9.34
C ASP A 119 -3.27 10.17 8.50
N ALA A 120 -2.03 10.66 8.45
CA ALA A 120 -0.99 10.05 7.64
C ALA A 120 -0.59 8.63 8.08
N ASN A 121 -0.80 8.29 9.35
CA ASN A 121 -0.40 6.99 9.91
C ASN A 121 -1.45 5.91 9.65
N THR A 122 -2.71 6.25 9.86
CA THR A 122 -3.84 5.30 9.69
C THR A 122 -4.37 5.27 8.27
N GLY A 123 -4.09 6.31 7.48
CA GLY A 123 -4.64 6.48 6.14
C GLY A 123 -6.13 6.84 6.14
N GLU A 124 -6.66 7.28 7.28
CA GLU A 124 -8.03 7.78 7.37
C GLU A 124 -8.11 9.18 6.78
N LEU A 125 -9.11 9.37 5.94
CA LEU A 125 -9.42 10.63 5.29
C LEU A 125 -10.83 11.05 5.62
N MET A 126 -11.01 12.33 5.92
CA MET A 126 -12.33 12.96 6.00
C MET A 126 -12.49 13.97 4.86
N LEU A 127 -13.45 13.70 4.00
CA LEU A 127 -13.75 14.52 2.83
C LEU A 127 -14.54 15.77 3.23
N PRO A 128 -14.35 16.90 2.52
CA PRO A 128 -15.12 18.09 2.78
C PRO A 128 -16.61 17.86 2.51
N LEU A 129 -17.44 18.45 3.34
CA LEU A 129 -18.89 18.39 3.17
C LEU A 129 -19.32 19.24 1.98
N ASN A 130 -20.26 18.72 1.18
CA ASN A 130 -20.90 19.48 0.15
C ASN A 130 -21.92 20.46 0.78
N PRO A 131 -21.92 21.76 0.42
CA PRO A 131 -22.90 22.74 0.93
C PRO A 131 -24.35 22.36 0.68
N LEU A 132 -24.62 21.54 -0.35
CA LEU A 132 -25.97 21.06 -0.68
C LEU A 132 -26.38 19.80 0.10
N GLY A 133 -25.53 19.30 1.01
CA GLY A 133 -25.78 18.08 1.77
C GLY A 133 -25.66 16.79 0.93
N LEU A 134 -25.08 16.87 -0.26
CA LEU A 134 -24.86 15.70 -1.10
C LEU A 134 -23.63 14.91 -0.65
N TRP A 135 -23.73 13.59 -0.72
CA TRP A 135 -22.65 12.67 -0.35
C TRP A 135 -21.98 12.08 -1.59
N PHE A 136 -20.67 11.94 -1.52
CA PHE A 136 -19.96 11.17 -2.53
C PHE A 136 -20.30 9.69 -2.39
N SER A 137 -20.55 9.02 -3.51
CA SER A 137 -20.70 7.57 -3.55
C SER A 137 -19.39 6.84 -3.86
N GLU A 138 -18.56 7.49 -4.65
CA GLU A 138 -17.26 7.00 -5.03
C GLU A 138 -16.26 8.16 -5.05
N VAL A 139 -15.04 7.85 -4.66
CA VAL A 139 -13.91 8.77 -4.71
C VAL A 139 -12.76 8.08 -5.41
N ASP A 140 -12.17 8.78 -6.34
CA ASP A 140 -10.93 8.40 -7.03
C ASP A 140 -9.83 9.32 -6.51
N ILE A 141 -8.82 8.75 -5.88
CA ILE A 141 -7.77 9.49 -5.20
C ILE A 141 -6.39 9.03 -5.63
N VAL A 142 -5.56 10.00 -5.98
CA VAL A 142 -4.14 9.81 -6.27
C VAL A 142 -3.34 10.37 -5.10
N TYR A 143 -2.50 9.54 -4.51
CA TYR A 143 -1.74 9.89 -3.31
C TYR A 143 -0.37 9.23 -3.29
N THR A 144 0.49 9.69 -2.40
CA THR A 144 1.82 9.12 -2.19
C THR A 144 1.88 8.47 -0.81
N ALA A 145 2.39 7.25 -0.77
CA ALA A 145 2.53 6.46 0.45
C ALA A 145 3.81 5.64 0.41
N GLY A 146 4.33 5.30 1.57
CA GLY A 146 5.52 4.49 1.74
C GLY A 146 6.44 5.03 2.81
N LEU A 147 7.58 4.39 2.96
CA LEU A 147 8.58 4.71 3.96
C LEU A 147 9.63 5.65 3.36
N ALA A 148 9.88 6.79 3.99
CA ALA A 148 10.91 7.74 3.57
C ALA A 148 12.32 7.13 3.71
N THR A 149 12.51 6.29 4.73
CA THR A 149 13.74 5.51 4.94
C THR A 149 13.35 4.05 5.16
N ILE A 150 14.12 3.14 4.59
CA ILE A 150 13.87 1.71 4.76
C ILE A 150 14.33 1.29 6.16
N PRO A 151 13.43 0.73 7.00
CA PRO A 151 13.78 0.30 8.35
C PRO A 151 14.74 -0.90 8.34
N ASP A 152 15.54 -1.01 9.41
CA ASP A 152 16.49 -2.12 9.57
C ASP A 152 15.80 -3.48 9.56
N ALA A 153 14.57 -3.58 10.07
CA ALA A 153 13.79 -4.82 9.99
C ALA A 153 13.60 -5.33 8.56
N VAL A 154 13.36 -4.43 7.59
CA VAL A 154 13.24 -4.77 6.17
C VAL A 154 14.59 -5.13 5.58
N LYS A 155 15.67 -4.44 5.98
CA LYS A 155 17.04 -4.75 5.54
C LYS A 155 17.48 -6.13 6.05
N VAL A 156 17.21 -6.45 7.31
CA VAL A 156 17.45 -7.79 7.89
C VAL A 156 16.65 -8.85 7.15
N ALA A 157 15.37 -8.60 6.88
CA ALA A 157 14.53 -9.51 6.10
C ALA A 157 15.10 -9.75 4.69
N CYS A 158 15.54 -8.69 4.02
CA CYS A 158 16.18 -8.77 2.70
C CYS A 158 17.46 -9.64 2.74
N ALA A 159 18.33 -9.38 3.70
CA ALA A 159 19.57 -10.16 3.90
C ALA A 159 19.29 -11.64 4.18
N GLN A 160 18.25 -11.92 5.00
CA GLN A 160 17.85 -13.31 5.30
C GLN A 160 17.34 -14.04 4.06
N ILE A 161 16.50 -13.37 3.23
CA ILE A 161 16.01 -13.93 1.96
C ILE A 161 17.18 -14.24 1.02
N VAL A 162 18.16 -13.34 0.91
CA VAL A 162 19.38 -13.57 0.09
C VAL A 162 20.12 -14.80 0.58
N ARG A 163 20.38 -14.91 1.88
CA ARG A 163 21.07 -16.08 2.48
C ARG A 163 20.29 -17.38 2.26
N ASN A 164 18.97 -17.36 2.46
CA ASN A 164 18.13 -18.51 2.22
C ASN A 164 18.20 -18.96 0.75
N ALA A 165 18.17 -18.01 -0.19
CA ALA A 165 18.28 -18.31 -1.61
C ALA A 165 19.66 -18.87 -2.01
N GLN A 166 20.74 -18.38 -1.41
CA GLN A 166 22.10 -18.87 -1.68
C GLN A 166 22.38 -20.24 -1.07
N THR A 167 21.81 -20.55 0.10
CA THR A 167 22.03 -21.83 0.82
C THR A 167 21.16 -22.96 0.31
N THR A 168 20.07 -22.66 -0.42
CA THR A 168 19.17 -23.68 -0.95
C THR A 168 19.66 -24.15 -2.32
N PRO A 169 20.25 -25.35 -2.45
CA PRO A 169 20.91 -25.81 -3.68
C PRO A 169 19.95 -26.13 -4.83
N GLY A 170 18.69 -25.93 -4.65
CA GLY A 170 17.63 -26.05 -5.65
C GLY A 170 16.28 -25.92 -4.97
N LEU A 171 15.49 -24.95 -5.39
CA LEU A 171 14.16 -24.69 -4.84
C LEU A 171 13.19 -25.89 -4.89
N ASN A 172 13.57 -26.96 -5.62
CA ASN A 172 12.74 -28.14 -5.84
C ASN A 172 13.17 -29.37 -5.01
N VAL A 173 14.26 -29.28 -4.22
CA VAL A 173 14.74 -30.41 -3.44
C VAL A 173 14.27 -30.26 -1.99
N LYS A 174 13.25 -31.02 -1.61
CA LYS A 174 12.71 -31.04 -0.23
C LYS A 174 13.51 -31.91 0.72
N ALA A 175 14.06 -33.00 0.23
CA ALA A 175 14.89 -33.93 1.00
C ALA A 175 15.88 -34.65 0.12
N GLY A 176 17.06 -34.86 0.64
CA GLY A 176 18.09 -35.66 -0.01
C GLY A 176 18.60 -36.78 0.94
N HIS A 177 18.76 -37.99 0.42
CA HIS A 177 19.40 -39.08 1.11
C HIS A 177 20.82 -39.23 0.58
N LEU A 178 21.80 -39.12 1.45
CA LEU A 178 23.15 -39.41 1.15
C LEU A 178 23.61 -40.47 2.17
N ASP A 179 23.61 -41.72 1.75
CA ASP A 179 24.03 -42.88 2.57
C ASP A 179 23.24 -42.96 3.91
N ARG A 180 23.87 -42.68 5.03
CA ARG A 180 23.21 -42.63 6.36
C ARG A 180 22.79 -41.25 6.81
N MET A 181 23.02 -40.23 6.01
CA MET A 181 22.59 -38.84 6.30
C MET A 181 21.25 -38.53 5.65
N HIS A 182 20.31 -38.12 6.48
CA HIS A 182 19.03 -37.56 6.03
C HIS A 182 19.13 -36.03 6.07
N LEU A 183 19.23 -35.42 4.89
CA LEU A 183 19.21 -33.96 4.76
C LEU A 183 17.79 -33.52 4.44
N GLN A 184 17.19 -32.79 5.35
CA GLN A 184 15.88 -32.14 5.13
C GLN A 184 16.11 -30.65 5.02
N TYR A 185 15.74 -30.09 3.88
CA TYR A 185 15.80 -28.63 3.66
C TYR A 185 14.54 -27.98 4.20
N PHE A 186 14.74 -26.97 5.04
CA PHE A 186 13.66 -26.30 5.79
C PHE A 186 12.99 -25.35 4.85
N ALA A 187 12.57 -25.17 3.91
CA ALA A 187 11.67 -24.15 3.39
C ALA A 187 11.03 -24.51 2.05
N ASP A 188 9.75 -24.59 2.08
CA ASP A 188 8.92 -24.48 0.88
C ASP A 188 8.86 -23.02 0.34
N SER A 189 9.46 -22.04 1.03
CA SER A 189 9.46 -20.63 0.63
C SER A 189 10.74 -19.92 1.05
N LEU A 190 11.16 -18.93 0.26
CA LEU A 190 12.27 -18.03 0.57
C LEU A 190 12.02 -17.18 1.83
N ILE A 191 10.75 -17.01 2.21
CA ILE A 191 10.31 -16.25 3.38
C ILE A 191 10.05 -17.24 4.52
N ASP A 192 10.94 -17.28 5.50
CA ASP A 192 10.76 -18.03 6.74
C ASP A 192 9.84 -17.29 7.71
N GLU A 193 9.52 -17.92 8.86
CA GLU A 193 8.63 -17.37 9.87
C GLU A 193 9.19 -16.09 10.48
N THR A 194 10.51 -16.02 10.67
CA THR A 194 11.20 -14.84 11.19
C THR A 194 11.06 -13.67 10.23
N THR A 195 11.36 -13.89 8.95
CA THR A 195 11.20 -12.88 7.89
C THR A 195 9.74 -12.43 7.78
N ARG A 196 8.79 -13.35 7.86
CA ARG A 196 7.36 -13.04 7.85
C ARG A 196 6.96 -12.14 9.02
N SER A 197 7.45 -12.45 10.22
CA SER A 197 7.19 -11.66 11.42
C SER A 197 7.78 -10.24 11.29
N LEU A 198 8.99 -10.10 10.75
CA LEU A 198 9.62 -8.80 10.50
C LEU A 198 8.86 -7.95 9.48
N LEU A 199 8.26 -8.58 8.48
CA LEU A 199 7.53 -7.90 7.40
C LEU A 199 6.05 -7.66 7.73
N ALA A 200 5.49 -8.33 8.73
CA ALA A 200 4.07 -8.24 9.08
C ALA A 200 3.53 -6.79 9.23
N PRO A 201 4.25 -5.84 9.87
CA PRO A 201 3.77 -4.47 9.99
C PRO A 201 3.66 -3.70 8.66
N TYR A 202 4.29 -4.19 7.59
CA TYR A 202 4.38 -3.51 6.30
C TYR A 202 3.44 -4.08 5.23
N VAL A 203 2.74 -5.16 5.55
CA VAL A 203 1.78 -5.80 4.64
C VAL A 203 0.58 -4.89 4.45
N ALA A 204 0.24 -4.58 3.19
CA ALA A 204 -0.92 -3.78 2.87
C ALA A 204 -2.21 -4.56 3.15
N GLU A 205 -3.10 -3.98 3.93
CA GLU A 205 -4.44 -4.49 4.17
C GLU A 205 -5.42 -3.75 3.25
N LYS A 206 -6.01 -4.48 2.31
CA LYS A 206 -7.05 -3.90 1.45
C LYS A 206 -8.31 -3.70 2.29
N VAL A 207 -8.61 -2.46 2.56
CA VAL A 207 -9.87 -2.06 3.20
C VAL A 207 -10.88 -1.88 2.07
N GLY A 208 -11.76 -2.85 1.91
CA GLY A 208 -12.80 -2.85 0.88
C GLY A 208 -14.12 -2.38 1.40
#